data_90024edb6b43f70e7b45032e15fb3475
#
_entry.id   90024edb6b43f70e7b45032e15fb3475
#
_cell.length_a   1.000
_cell.length_b   1.000
_cell.length_c   1.000
_cell.angle_alpha   90.00
_cell.angle_beta   90.00
_cell.angle_gamma   90.00
#
_symmetry.space_group_name_H-M   'P 1'
#
loop_
_entity.id
_entity.type
_entity.pdbx_description
1 polymer ?
#
loop_
_entity_poly.entity_id
_entity_poly.type
_entity_poly.pdbx_seq_one_letter_code
_entity_poly.pdbx_strand_id
1 'polypeptide(L)'
;MARVKGALATRKRRKKTLKLAKGYFGAKSKLFKTAKEAVMKSGNYAYIGRRQKKRDFRRLWITRISAACKMNGMNYSTFMNGLNKAGIQVNRKMLADLAVNDAAGFATLVKAANKALEK
;
A
#
# COMPACT_ATOMS: atom_id res chain seq x y z
N MET A 1 -43.59 -9.64 38.44
CA MET A 1 -43.09 -9.63 37.05
C MET A 1 -41.63 -9.21 37.02
N ALA A 2 -40.83 -9.94 36.26
CA ALA A 2 -39.41 -9.60 36.07
C ALA A 2 -39.28 -8.33 35.22
N ARG A 3 -38.45 -7.40 35.69
CA ARG A 3 -38.20 -6.14 34.99
C ARG A 3 -37.15 -6.41 33.88
N VAL A 4 -37.47 -6.02 32.66
CA VAL A 4 -36.51 -6.09 31.57
C VAL A 4 -35.38 -5.07 31.81
N LYS A 5 -34.16 -5.56 31.93
CA LYS A 5 -32.98 -4.72 32.15
C LYS A 5 -32.09 -4.75 30.92
N GLY A 6 -31.82 -3.58 30.35
CA GLY A 6 -30.92 -3.45 29.18
C GLY A 6 -29.46 -3.55 29.51
N ALA A 7 -29.09 -3.77 30.78
CA ALA A 7 -27.70 -3.75 31.23
C ALA A 7 -26.80 -4.78 30.52
N LEU A 8 -27.28 -6.00 30.31
CA LEU A 8 -26.51 -7.05 29.66
C LEU A 8 -26.20 -6.74 28.19
N ALA A 9 -27.21 -6.27 27.46
CA ALA A 9 -27.05 -5.91 26.05
C ALA A 9 -26.10 -4.72 25.89
N THR A 10 -26.26 -3.70 26.74
CA THR A 10 -25.40 -2.51 26.73
C THR A 10 -23.95 -2.87 27.04
N ARG A 11 -23.74 -3.72 28.06
CA ARG A 11 -22.40 -4.16 28.46
C ARG A 11 -21.72 -4.97 27.33
N LYS A 12 -22.44 -5.86 26.70
CA LYS A 12 -21.96 -6.64 25.55
C LYS A 12 -21.51 -5.73 24.41
N ARG A 13 -22.33 -4.77 24.07
CA ARG A 13 -22.05 -3.80 22.98
C ARG A 13 -20.80 -2.98 23.28
N ARG A 14 -20.67 -2.50 24.52
CA ARG A 14 -19.51 -1.71 24.97
C ARG A 14 -18.22 -2.54 24.98
N LYS A 15 -18.31 -3.78 25.49
CA LYS A 15 -17.17 -4.70 25.51
C LYS A 15 -16.66 -5.02 24.11
N LYS A 16 -17.55 -5.14 23.15
CA LYS A 16 -17.20 -5.38 21.74
C LYS A 16 -16.33 -4.24 21.20
N THR A 17 -16.74 -3.00 21.47
CA THR A 17 -15.97 -1.81 21.06
C THR A 17 -14.61 -1.75 21.74
N LEU A 18 -14.57 -2.00 23.07
CA LEU A 18 -13.33 -2.01 23.83
C LEU A 18 -12.36 -3.11 23.38
N LYS A 19 -12.89 -4.26 22.96
CA LYS A 19 -12.09 -5.35 22.42
C LYS A 19 -11.38 -4.93 21.12
N LEU A 20 -12.09 -4.18 20.26
CA LEU A 20 -11.50 -3.64 19.03
C LEU A 20 -10.46 -2.55 19.32
N ALA A 21 -10.57 -1.88 20.48
CA ALA A 21 -9.65 -0.81 20.87
C ALA A 21 -8.43 -1.29 21.67
N LYS A 22 -8.26 -2.60 21.84
CA LYS A 22 -7.10 -3.15 22.57
C LYS A 22 -5.79 -2.66 21.95
N GLY A 23 -4.88 -2.23 22.81
CA GLY A 23 -3.58 -1.73 22.40
C GLY A 23 -3.55 -0.25 22.05
N TYR A 24 -4.69 0.44 22.07
CA TYR A 24 -4.74 1.87 21.82
C TYR A 24 -4.13 2.65 22.99
N PHE A 25 -3.53 3.77 22.68
CA PHE A 25 -2.81 4.59 23.65
C PHE A 25 -3.74 5.19 24.71
N GLY A 26 -3.35 5.06 25.97
CA GLY A 26 -4.01 5.71 27.11
C GLY A 26 -5.49 5.33 27.28
N ALA A 27 -6.32 6.33 27.50
CA ALA A 27 -7.75 6.18 27.74
C ALA A 27 -8.52 5.60 26.55
N LYS A 28 -7.98 5.67 25.37
CA LYS A 28 -8.60 5.15 24.13
C LYS A 28 -8.81 3.63 24.18
N SER A 29 -8.02 2.91 24.99
CA SER A 29 -8.19 1.46 25.17
C SER A 29 -9.04 1.10 26.38
N LYS A 30 -9.34 2.05 27.25
CA LYS A 30 -9.97 1.80 28.56
C LYS A 30 -11.37 2.41 28.69
N LEU A 31 -11.58 3.64 28.24
CA LEU A 31 -12.84 4.37 28.37
C LEU A 31 -13.68 4.21 27.10
N PHE A 32 -14.94 3.78 27.28
CA PHE A 32 -15.84 3.53 26.15
C PHE A 32 -16.02 4.76 25.25
N LYS A 33 -16.21 5.94 25.85
CA LYS A 33 -16.44 7.19 25.10
C LYS A 33 -15.31 7.47 24.11
N THR A 34 -14.07 7.43 24.58
CA THR A 34 -12.88 7.68 23.76
C THR A 34 -12.56 6.50 22.86
N ALA A 35 -12.78 5.26 23.34
CA ALA A 35 -12.57 4.05 22.56
C ALA A 35 -13.50 3.98 21.35
N LYS A 36 -14.76 4.34 21.54
CA LYS A 36 -15.77 4.37 20.47
C LYS A 36 -15.34 5.30 19.33
N GLU A 37 -14.93 6.51 19.67
CA GLU A 37 -14.47 7.49 18.70
C GLU A 37 -13.19 7.02 17.98
N ALA A 38 -12.23 6.46 18.72
CA ALA A 38 -11.00 5.95 18.17
C ALA A 38 -11.23 4.80 17.19
N VAL A 39 -12.13 3.87 17.51
CA VAL A 39 -12.48 2.74 16.66
C VAL A 39 -13.16 3.22 15.37
N MET A 40 -14.07 4.19 15.45
CA MET A 40 -14.72 4.77 14.29
C MET A 40 -13.69 5.43 13.36
N LYS A 41 -12.74 6.17 13.93
CA LYS A 41 -11.67 6.83 13.18
C LYS A 41 -10.74 5.80 12.55
N SER A 42 -10.42 4.73 13.27
CA SER A 42 -9.63 3.61 12.76
C SER A 42 -10.26 2.96 11.53
N GLY A 43 -11.58 2.72 11.60
CA GLY A 43 -12.33 2.16 10.46
C GLY A 43 -12.31 3.07 9.25
N ASN A 44 -12.46 4.37 9.48
CA ASN A 44 -12.42 5.38 8.42
C ASN A 44 -11.04 5.44 7.77
N TYR A 45 -9.98 5.43 8.58
CA TYR A 45 -8.61 5.40 8.09
C TYR A 45 -8.28 4.11 7.34
N ALA A 46 -8.83 2.98 7.79
CA ALA A 46 -8.65 1.70 7.09
C ALA A 46 -9.25 1.75 5.68
N TYR A 47 -10.44 2.34 5.55
CA TYR A 47 -11.11 2.53 4.25
C TYR A 47 -10.26 3.41 3.33
N ILE A 48 -9.82 4.56 3.84
CA ILE A 48 -8.97 5.50 3.08
C ILE A 48 -7.64 4.83 2.71
N GLY A 49 -7.03 4.13 3.67
CA GLY A 49 -5.75 3.44 3.48
C GLY A 49 -5.80 2.37 2.40
N ARG A 50 -6.90 1.61 2.35
CA ARG A 50 -7.07 0.60 1.30
C ARG A 50 -7.14 1.23 -0.09
N ARG A 51 -7.74 2.42 -0.21
CA ARG A 51 -7.79 3.16 -1.47
C ARG A 51 -6.43 3.73 -1.84
N GLN A 52 -5.70 4.26 -0.86
CA GLN A 52 -4.37 4.80 -1.08
C GLN A 52 -3.30 3.74 -1.32
N LYS A 53 -3.55 2.51 -0.90
CA LYS A 53 -2.61 1.39 -1.03
C LYS A 53 -2.10 1.22 -2.46
N LYS A 54 -2.99 1.32 -3.44
CA LYS A 54 -2.63 1.22 -4.86
C LYS A 54 -1.64 2.31 -5.27
N ARG A 55 -1.89 3.53 -4.82
CA ARG A 55 -1.03 4.69 -5.12
C ARG A 55 0.33 4.55 -4.46
N ASP A 56 0.34 4.11 -3.21
CA ASP A 56 1.57 3.95 -2.42
C ASP A 56 2.47 2.86 -3.01
N PHE A 57 1.89 1.71 -3.38
CA PHE A 57 2.65 0.64 -4.02
C PHE A 57 3.16 1.03 -5.40
N ARG A 58 2.34 1.73 -6.18
CA ARG A 58 2.78 2.22 -7.50
C ARG A 58 3.97 3.17 -7.36
N ARG A 59 3.93 4.07 -6.37
CA ARG A 59 5.03 5.00 -6.07
C ARG A 59 6.29 4.25 -5.69
N LEU A 60 6.15 3.22 -4.86
CA LEU A 60 7.27 2.35 -4.45
C LEU A 60 7.90 1.65 -5.65
N TRP A 61 7.07 1.07 -6.51
CA TRP A 61 7.55 0.40 -7.73
C TRP A 61 8.31 1.36 -8.64
N ILE A 62 7.77 2.55 -8.85
CA ILE A 62 8.41 3.59 -9.67
C ILE A 62 9.77 3.98 -9.07
N THR A 63 9.85 4.12 -7.75
CA THR A 63 11.10 4.44 -7.06
C THR A 63 12.16 3.35 -7.29
N ARG A 64 11.78 2.10 -7.16
CA ARG A 64 12.67 0.96 -7.38
C ARG A 64 13.14 0.87 -8.83
N ILE A 65 12.22 1.04 -9.77
CA ILE A 65 12.54 1.04 -11.21
C ILE A 65 13.48 2.19 -11.54
N SER A 66 13.20 3.37 -11.01
CA SER A 66 14.00 4.57 -11.23
C SER A 66 15.45 4.38 -10.73
N ALA A 67 15.60 3.80 -9.53
CA ALA A 67 16.92 3.51 -8.97
C ALA A 67 17.71 2.53 -9.84
N ALA A 68 17.05 1.47 -10.30
CA ALA A 68 17.68 0.48 -11.17
C ALA A 68 18.05 1.07 -12.54
N CYS A 69 17.22 1.94 -13.07
CA CYS A 69 17.50 2.65 -14.32
C CYS A 69 18.75 3.53 -14.19
N LYS A 70 18.87 4.25 -13.08
CA LYS A 70 20.04 5.09 -12.80
C LYS A 70 21.33 4.27 -12.71
N MET A 71 21.25 3.10 -12.11
CA MET A 71 22.38 2.18 -12.02
C MET A 71 22.84 1.70 -13.41
N ASN A 72 21.93 1.69 -14.37
CA ASN A 72 22.21 1.30 -15.76
C ASN A 72 22.41 2.52 -16.68
N GLY A 73 22.55 3.72 -16.11
CA GLY A 73 22.82 4.95 -16.86
C GLY A 73 21.64 5.51 -17.63
N MET A 74 20.41 5.28 -17.16
CA MET A 74 19.17 5.66 -17.84
C MET A 74 18.18 6.31 -16.88
N ASN A 75 17.31 7.16 -17.41
CA ASN A 75 16.22 7.77 -16.63
C ASN A 75 14.96 6.91 -16.73
N TYR A 76 14.12 7.00 -15.69
CA TYR A 76 12.85 6.27 -15.66
C TYR A 76 11.96 6.61 -16.86
N SER A 77 11.77 7.90 -17.17
CA SER A 77 10.93 8.33 -18.28
C SER A 77 11.40 7.82 -19.62
N THR A 78 12.72 7.89 -19.86
CA THR A 78 13.37 7.38 -21.06
C THR A 78 13.21 5.87 -21.18
N PHE A 79 13.40 5.16 -20.06
CA PHE A 79 13.26 3.71 -20.00
C PHE A 79 11.84 3.27 -20.35
N MET A 80 10.82 3.93 -19.75
CA MET A 80 9.41 3.59 -20.02
C MET A 80 9.04 3.87 -21.48
N ASN A 81 9.52 4.98 -22.02
CA ASN A 81 9.32 5.31 -23.43
C ASN A 81 9.97 4.25 -24.34
N GLY A 82 11.19 3.84 -23.99
CA GLY A 82 11.91 2.80 -24.75
C GLY A 82 11.19 1.47 -24.74
N LEU A 83 10.63 1.06 -23.59
CA LEU A 83 9.85 -0.17 -23.51
C LEU A 83 8.59 -0.08 -24.36
N ASN A 84 7.91 1.06 -24.36
CA ASN A 84 6.73 1.27 -25.18
C ASN A 84 7.06 1.18 -26.67
N LYS A 85 8.14 1.78 -27.10
CA LYS A 85 8.62 1.73 -28.49
C LYS A 85 9.04 0.31 -28.91
N ALA A 86 9.59 -0.44 -27.97
CA ALA A 86 9.99 -1.83 -28.21
C ALA A 86 8.80 -2.78 -28.23
N GLY A 87 7.62 -2.31 -27.84
CA GLY A 87 6.41 -3.14 -27.77
C GLY A 87 6.38 -4.08 -26.57
N ILE A 88 7.23 -3.84 -25.58
CA ILE A 88 7.32 -4.67 -24.37
C ILE A 88 6.26 -4.19 -23.38
N GLN A 89 5.32 -5.09 -23.06
CA GLN A 89 4.22 -4.78 -22.13
C GLN A 89 4.43 -5.52 -20.81
N VAL A 90 5.13 -4.86 -19.88
CA VAL A 90 5.35 -5.39 -18.53
C VAL A 90 4.87 -4.33 -17.54
N ASN A 91 4.07 -4.74 -16.56
CA ASN A 91 3.58 -3.80 -15.58
C ASN A 91 4.70 -3.38 -14.59
N ARG A 92 4.46 -2.28 -13.88
CA ARG A 92 5.46 -1.72 -12.97
C ARG A 92 5.79 -2.62 -11.80
N LYS A 93 4.84 -3.41 -11.35
CA LYS A 93 5.05 -4.39 -10.27
C LYS A 93 6.12 -5.41 -10.67
N MET A 94 5.98 -5.97 -11.86
CA MET A 94 6.94 -6.95 -12.38
C MET A 94 8.30 -6.34 -12.66
N LEU A 95 8.33 -5.11 -13.19
CA LEU A 95 9.59 -4.39 -13.42
C LEU A 95 10.33 -4.10 -12.11
N ALA A 96 9.61 -3.71 -11.08
CA ALA A 96 10.19 -3.46 -9.75
C ALA A 96 10.74 -4.75 -9.13
N ASP A 97 10.04 -5.86 -9.31
CA ASP A 97 10.49 -7.17 -8.84
C ASP A 97 11.81 -7.59 -9.54
N LEU A 98 11.87 -7.45 -10.85
CA LEU A 98 13.08 -7.70 -11.61
C LEU A 98 14.24 -6.80 -11.18
N ALA A 99 13.94 -5.54 -10.90
CA ALA A 99 14.95 -4.57 -10.48
C ALA A 99 15.64 -4.97 -9.17
N VAL A 100 14.91 -5.60 -8.26
CA VAL A 100 15.42 -6.02 -6.95
C VAL A 100 16.00 -7.44 -6.99
N ASN A 101 15.29 -8.37 -7.61
CA ASN A 101 15.61 -9.80 -7.52
C ASN A 101 16.38 -10.35 -8.72
N ASP A 102 16.32 -9.69 -9.86
CA ASP A 102 16.98 -10.13 -11.10
C ASP A 102 17.56 -8.94 -11.86
N ALA A 103 18.68 -8.45 -11.36
CA ALA A 103 19.38 -7.30 -11.96
C ALA A 103 19.82 -7.57 -13.41
N ALA A 104 20.20 -8.80 -13.71
CA ALA A 104 20.63 -9.19 -15.07
C ALA A 104 19.46 -9.12 -16.06
N GLY A 105 18.29 -9.63 -15.66
CA GLY A 105 17.06 -9.54 -16.46
C GLY A 105 16.63 -8.09 -16.68
N PHE A 106 16.75 -7.26 -15.67
CA PHE A 106 16.45 -5.84 -15.78
C PHE A 106 17.41 -5.14 -16.75
N ALA A 107 18.71 -5.45 -16.69
CA ALA A 107 19.71 -4.90 -17.60
C ALA A 107 19.40 -5.26 -19.07
N THR A 108 18.88 -6.46 -19.30
CA THR A 108 18.43 -6.89 -20.63
C THR A 108 17.30 -6.00 -21.15
N LEU A 109 16.35 -5.66 -20.29
CA LEU A 109 15.24 -4.76 -20.63
C LEU A 109 15.76 -3.34 -20.92
N VAL A 110 16.74 -2.87 -20.17
CA VAL A 110 17.37 -1.56 -20.41
C VAL A 110 18.03 -1.53 -21.79
N LYS A 111 18.74 -2.59 -22.15
CA LYS A 111 19.36 -2.72 -23.48
C LYS A 111 18.32 -2.70 -24.60
N ALA A 112 17.22 -3.43 -24.41
CA ALA A 112 16.13 -3.47 -25.38
C ALA A 112 15.47 -2.08 -25.53
N ALA A 113 15.29 -1.35 -24.43
CA ALA A 113 14.75 0.00 -24.44
C ALA A 113 15.68 0.98 -25.17
N ASN A 114 16.98 0.92 -24.90
CA ASN A 114 17.98 1.74 -25.56
C ASN A 114 17.98 1.49 -27.07
N LYS A 115 17.95 0.22 -27.46
CA LYS A 115 17.93 -0.17 -28.87
C LYS A 115 16.69 0.40 -29.59
N ALA A 116 15.54 0.38 -28.94
CA ALA A 116 14.30 0.91 -29.48
C ALA A 116 14.34 2.43 -29.60
N LEU A 117 15.04 3.11 -28.69
CA LEU A 117 15.18 4.57 -28.71
C LEU A 117 16.15 5.08 -29.78
N GLU A 118 17.12 4.26 -30.16
CA GLU A 118 18.10 4.59 -31.20
C GLU A 118 17.51 4.57 -32.62
N LYS A 119 16.34 3.94 -32.76
CA LYS A 119 15.58 3.93 -34.03
C LYS A 119 14.66 5.15 -34.11
#